data_e6ac0e8c1af4bad3ed5b4d1efc9b6a0a
#
_entry.id   e6ac0e8c1af4bad3ed5b4d1efc9b6a0a
#
_cell.length_a   1.000
_cell.length_b   1.000
_cell.length_c   1.000
_cell.angle_alpha   90.00
_cell.angle_beta   90.00
_cell.angle_gamma   90.00
#
_symmetry.space_group_name_H-M   'P 1'
#
loop_
_entity.id
_entity.type
_entity.pdbx_description
1 polymer ?
#
loop_
_entity_poly.entity_id
_entity_poly.type
_entity_poly.pdbx_seq_one_letter_code
_entity_poly.pdbx_strand_id
1 'polypeptide(L)'
;MYLNLITLLVTIVLPSSNAGIHLGVTSATASNLLDDYEEGTFTPTVYDSGGNTMSLSTSQGYYTKIGRTVHFNFYIVLASSGNTFAGNQVYIGGLPFTASNATNNVNMQQMVRSNVDSTSGYSEVISYIAPNTNYSQLLHGGDNIAFDNFRGTALNNSCQFQQVGHYFVA
;
A
#
# COMPACT_ATOMS: atom_id res chain seq x y z
N MET A 1 29.69 -31.44 37.65
CA MET A 1 30.14 -31.06 36.30
C MET A 1 29.04 -30.22 35.68
N TYR A 2 29.18 -28.90 35.75
CA TYR A 2 28.16 -27.96 35.20
C TYR A 2 28.43 -27.82 33.70
N LEU A 3 27.46 -28.21 32.89
CA LEU A 3 27.46 -27.94 31.46
C LEU A 3 27.21 -26.44 31.26
N ASN A 4 28.24 -25.67 30.92
CA ASN A 4 28.05 -24.30 30.45
C ASN A 4 27.36 -24.33 29.09
N LEU A 5 26.08 -23.97 29.06
CA LEU A 5 25.35 -23.77 27.83
C LEU A 5 25.89 -22.46 27.20
N ILE A 6 26.82 -22.59 26.28
CA ILE A 6 27.26 -21.46 25.45
C ILE A 6 26.13 -21.20 24.47
N THR A 7 25.38 -20.12 24.68
CA THR A 7 24.43 -19.63 23.69
C THR A 7 25.24 -19.07 22.52
N LEU A 8 25.38 -19.84 21.45
CA LEU A 8 25.99 -19.38 20.22
C LEU A 8 24.97 -18.52 19.46
N LEU A 9 25.15 -17.20 19.51
CA LEU A 9 24.41 -16.30 18.63
C LEU A 9 25.02 -16.37 17.24
N VAL A 10 24.38 -17.09 16.33
CA VAL A 10 24.81 -17.17 14.94
C VAL A 10 24.07 -16.14 14.13
N THR A 11 24.78 -15.15 13.63
CA THR A 11 24.27 -14.23 12.59
C THR A 11 24.64 -14.82 11.23
N ILE A 12 23.63 -15.21 10.45
CA ILE A 12 23.83 -15.69 9.07
C ILE A 12 23.72 -14.45 8.17
N VAL A 13 24.81 -14.06 7.55
CA VAL A 13 24.85 -13.02 6.51
C VAL A 13 25.06 -13.72 5.18
N LEU A 14 24.16 -13.51 4.23
CA LEU A 14 24.24 -14.06 2.88
C LEU A 14 24.58 -12.93 1.91
N PRO A 15 25.87 -12.67 1.63
CA PRO A 15 26.33 -11.44 0.96
C PRO A 15 26.22 -11.49 -0.58
N SER A 16 25.43 -12.39 -1.13
CA SER A 16 25.23 -12.55 -2.58
C SER A 16 23.83 -12.12 -2.99
N SER A 17 23.71 -11.47 -4.14
CA SER A 17 22.42 -11.00 -4.69
C SER A 17 21.40 -12.13 -4.96
N ASN A 18 21.85 -13.40 -4.99
CA ASN A 18 21.01 -14.58 -5.17
C ASN A 18 21.09 -15.52 -3.96
N ALA A 19 21.56 -15.02 -2.82
CA ALA A 19 21.63 -15.81 -1.60
C ALA A 19 20.32 -15.72 -0.83
N GLY A 20 19.82 -16.84 -0.37
CA GLY A 20 18.56 -16.92 0.37
C GLY A 20 18.43 -18.28 1.05
N ILE A 21 17.26 -18.54 1.57
CA ILE A 21 16.93 -19.78 2.26
C ILE A 21 15.95 -20.57 1.41
N HIS A 22 16.32 -21.81 1.07
CA HIS A 22 15.41 -22.74 0.42
C HIS A 22 14.50 -23.40 1.46
N LEU A 23 13.20 -23.27 1.28
CA LEU A 23 12.19 -23.79 2.21
C LEU A 23 11.41 -24.95 1.60
N GLY A 24 11.27 -26.04 2.38
CA GLY A 24 10.42 -27.17 2.03
C GLY A 24 10.94 -28.06 0.89
N VAL A 25 12.24 -28.02 0.59
CA VAL A 25 12.86 -28.82 -0.50
C VAL A 25 14.13 -29.50 -0.03
N THR A 26 14.50 -30.61 -0.69
CA THR A 26 15.74 -31.38 -0.46
C THR A 26 16.87 -30.98 -1.41
N SER A 27 16.56 -30.18 -2.45
CA SER A 27 17.50 -29.61 -3.41
C SER A 27 17.13 -28.19 -3.75
N ALA A 28 18.14 -27.37 -4.04
CA ALA A 28 17.92 -25.93 -4.38
C ALA A 28 17.09 -25.77 -5.65
N THR A 29 15.96 -25.07 -5.55
CA THR A 29 15.09 -24.68 -6.68
C THR A 29 14.71 -23.21 -6.55
N ALA A 30 14.70 -22.47 -7.64
CA ALA A 30 14.40 -21.04 -7.64
C ALA A 30 13.00 -20.72 -7.09
N SER A 31 12.03 -21.60 -7.29
CA SER A 31 10.65 -21.42 -6.80
C SER A 31 10.48 -21.52 -5.28
N ASN A 32 11.48 -22.07 -4.58
CA ASN A 32 11.49 -22.25 -3.13
C ASN A 32 12.57 -21.40 -2.43
N LEU A 33 13.16 -20.46 -3.17
CA LEU A 33 14.16 -19.55 -2.63
C LEU A 33 13.46 -18.35 -2.00
N LEU A 34 13.72 -18.12 -0.71
CA LEU A 34 13.39 -16.88 -0.01
C LEU A 34 14.66 -16.02 0.03
N ASP A 35 14.80 -15.09 -0.88
CA ASP A 35 15.97 -14.23 -1.07
C ASP A 35 15.67 -12.74 -0.99
N ASP A 36 14.40 -12.38 -0.83
CA ASP A 36 13.94 -11.01 -0.85
C ASP A 36 13.05 -10.71 0.36
N TYR A 37 13.67 -10.16 1.40
CA TYR A 37 13.00 -9.63 2.57
C TYR A 37 13.45 -8.19 2.80
N GLU A 38 12.47 -7.29 2.85
CA GLU A 38 12.72 -5.88 3.11
C GLU A 38 11.59 -5.29 3.96
N GLU A 39 11.93 -4.44 4.90
CA GLU A 39 10.95 -3.63 5.64
C GLU A 39 11.39 -2.18 5.69
N GLY A 40 10.43 -1.28 5.76
CA GLY A 40 10.74 0.14 5.79
C GLY A 40 9.52 1.02 5.93
N THR A 41 9.76 2.30 5.71
CA THR A 41 8.75 3.35 5.73
C THR A 41 8.63 4.01 4.37
N PHE A 42 7.47 4.60 4.10
CA PHE A 42 7.25 5.42 2.93
C PHE A 42 6.36 6.62 3.28
N THR A 43 6.34 7.61 2.41
CA THR A 43 5.53 8.82 2.60
C THR A 43 4.40 8.81 1.58
N PRO A 44 3.17 8.44 1.97
CA PRO A 44 2.02 8.53 1.10
C PRO A 44 1.74 9.98 0.68
N THR A 45 1.20 10.15 -0.52
CA THR A 45 0.76 11.44 -1.06
C THR A 45 -0.70 11.35 -1.49
N VAL A 46 -1.43 12.45 -1.47
CA VAL A 46 -2.77 12.53 -2.03
C VAL A 46 -2.75 13.52 -3.18
N TYR A 47 -3.22 13.09 -4.34
CA TYR A 47 -3.29 13.94 -5.53
C TYR A 47 -4.49 13.54 -6.40
N ASP A 48 -4.84 14.38 -7.36
CA ASP A 48 -5.91 14.11 -8.31
C ASP A 48 -5.39 13.91 -9.74
N SER A 49 -6.24 13.40 -10.62
CA SER A 49 -5.91 13.17 -12.03
C SER A 49 -5.64 14.46 -12.83
N GLY A 50 -5.92 15.63 -12.27
CA GLY A 50 -5.57 16.94 -12.83
C GLY A 50 -4.18 17.43 -12.42
N GLY A 51 -3.45 16.65 -11.59
CA GLY A 51 -2.10 17.00 -11.12
C GLY A 51 -2.08 17.86 -9.84
N ASN A 52 -3.22 18.10 -9.21
CA ASN A 52 -3.26 18.83 -7.94
C ASN A 52 -2.85 17.92 -6.80
N THR A 53 -1.82 18.30 -6.05
CA THR A 53 -1.36 17.58 -4.85
C THR A 53 -1.94 18.25 -3.61
N MET A 54 -2.50 17.43 -2.72
CA MET A 54 -3.08 17.89 -1.46
C MET A 54 -2.00 18.07 -0.40
N SER A 55 -2.09 19.15 0.37
CA SER A 55 -1.26 19.35 1.57
C SER A 55 -1.71 18.44 2.68
N LEU A 56 -0.75 17.79 3.35
CA LEU A 56 -0.99 16.82 4.41
C LEU A 56 -0.43 17.36 5.73
N SER A 57 -1.18 17.19 6.82
CA SER A 57 -0.68 17.42 8.18
C SER A 57 -0.03 16.17 8.78
N THR A 58 -0.44 15.00 8.29
CA THR A 58 0.15 13.72 8.66
C THR A 58 0.22 12.84 7.41
N SER A 59 1.37 12.21 7.21
CA SER A 59 1.59 11.23 6.14
C SER A 59 2.65 10.24 6.59
N GLN A 60 2.24 9.00 6.85
CA GLN A 60 3.14 7.96 7.32
C GLN A 60 2.68 6.60 6.83
N GLY A 61 3.61 5.85 6.27
CA GLY A 61 3.39 4.48 5.79
C GLY A 61 4.52 3.55 6.20
N TYR A 62 4.18 2.30 6.35
CA TYR A 62 5.09 1.20 6.68
C TYR A 62 4.85 0.06 5.72
N TYR A 63 5.90 -0.69 5.42
CA TYR A 63 5.78 -1.88 4.58
C TYR A 63 6.71 -3.00 5.05
N THR A 64 6.33 -4.21 4.67
CA THR A 64 7.18 -5.40 4.70
C THR A 64 7.01 -6.11 3.37
N LYS A 65 8.11 -6.35 2.67
CA LYS A 65 8.17 -7.11 1.43
C LYS A 65 8.76 -8.49 1.72
N ILE A 66 8.09 -9.52 1.25
CA ILE A 66 8.57 -10.91 1.33
C ILE A 66 8.42 -11.53 -0.06
N GLY A 67 9.54 -11.77 -0.72
CA GLY A 67 9.54 -12.16 -2.12
C GLY A 67 8.76 -11.13 -2.96
N ARG A 68 7.73 -11.58 -3.65
CA ARG A 68 6.89 -10.72 -4.51
C ARG A 68 5.74 -10.02 -3.79
N THR A 69 5.51 -10.30 -2.51
CA THR A 69 4.37 -9.73 -1.77
C THR A 69 4.81 -8.56 -0.93
N VAL A 70 4.19 -7.42 -1.13
CA VAL A 70 4.35 -6.22 -0.31
C VAL A 70 3.11 -6.06 0.57
N HIS A 71 3.28 -6.22 1.87
CA HIS A 71 2.28 -5.83 2.87
C HIS A 71 2.54 -4.38 3.28
N PHE A 72 1.50 -3.59 3.40
CA PHE A 72 1.65 -2.18 3.78
C PHE A 72 0.49 -1.69 4.62
N ASN A 73 0.75 -0.63 5.36
CA ASN A 73 -0.28 0.21 5.96
C ASN A 73 0.16 1.67 5.90
N PHE A 74 -0.82 2.57 5.95
CA PHE A 74 -0.54 3.99 6.09
C PHE A 74 -1.64 4.74 6.83
N TYR A 75 -1.26 5.92 7.34
CA TYR A 75 -2.15 6.91 7.91
C TYR A 75 -1.88 8.29 7.31
N ILE A 76 -2.94 8.92 6.82
CA ILE A 76 -2.91 10.24 6.20
C ILE A 76 -3.96 11.14 6.85
N VAL A 77 -3.62 12.39 7.10
CA VAL A 77 -4.54 13.47 7.45
C VAL A 77 -4.27 14.65 6.53
N LEU A 78 -5.28 15.12 5.82
CA LEU A 78 -5.17 16.35 5.05
C LEU A 78 -4.99 17.55 5.96
N ALA A 79 -4.28 18.56 5.49
CA ALA A 79 -4.13 19.83 6.22
C ALA A 79 -5.50 20.49 6.47
N SER A 80 -5.60 21.23 7.56
CA SER A 80 -6.84 21.90 7.99
C SER A 80 -7.25 23.06 7.10
N SER A 81 -6.38 23.48 6.19
CA SER A 81 -6.64 24.58 5.24
C SER A 81 -5.68 24.50 4.05
N GLY A 82 -5.94 25.28 3.03
CA GLY A 82 -5.03 25.48 1.89
C GLY A 82 -5.17 24.43 0.77
N ASN A 83 -6.06 23.45 0.93
CA ASN A 83 -6.34 22.49 -0.14
C ASN A 83 -7.40 23.03 -1.10
N THR A 84 -7.22 22.72 -2.38
CA THR A 84 -8.21 22.97 -3.43
C THR A 84 -8.71 21.61 -3.93
N PHE A 85 -10.00 21.41 -3.86
CA PHE A 85 -10.66 20.17 -4.22
C PHE A 85 -11.37 20.30 -5.57
N ALA A 86 -10.84 19.65 -6.59
CA ALA A 86 -11.41 19.62 -7.92
C ALA A 86 -12.26 18.36 -8.15
N GLY A 87 -13.08 18.37 -9.22
CA GLY A 87 -13.91 17.23 -9.62
C GLY A 87 -13.15 16.06 -10.27
N ASN A 88 -11.83 16.01 -10.09
CA ASN A 88 -10.96 14.97 -10.65
C ASN A 88 -10.90 13.75 -9.74
N GLN A 89 -10.57 12.60 -10.32
CA GLN A 89 -10.35 11.35 -9.55
C GLN A 89 -9.18 11.50 -8.59
N VAL A 90 -9.34 10.99 -7.37
CA VAL A 90 -8.33 11.02 -6.31
C VAL A 90 -7.52 9.73 -6.28
N TYR A 91 -6.22 9.90 -6.07
CA TYR A 91 -5.25 8.83 -5.89
C TYR A 91 -4.48 9.01 -4.58
N ILE A 92 -4.07 7.91 -3.98
CA ILE A 92 -3.11 7.90 -2.89
C ILE A 92 -1.83 7.25 -3.42
N GLY A 93 -0.81 8.06 -3.64
CA GLY A 93 0.47 7.66 -4.20
C GLY A 93 1.56 7.44 -3.17
N GLY A 94 2.78 7.21 -3.66
CA GLY A 94 3.96 7.03 -2.83
C GLY A 94 4.15 5.62 -2.31
N LEU A 95 3.43 4.62 -2.85
CA LEU A 95 3.69 3.22 -2.52
C LEU A 95 5.15 2.86 -2.83
N PRO A 96 5.80 2.03 -2.00
CA PRO A 96 7.25 1.79 -2.07
C PRO A 96 7.71 1.10 -3.35
N PHE A 97 6.82 0.31 -3.97
CA PHE A 97 7.13 -0.44 -5.19
C PHE A 97 6.00 -0.34 -6.20
N THR A 98 6.34 -0.49 -7.47
CA THR A 98 5.36 -0.60 -8.55
C THR A 98 4.70 -1.98 -8.53
N ALA A 99 3.38 -2.01 -8.58
CA ALA A 99 2.63 -3.26 -8.66
C ALA A 99 2.96 -4.02 -9.95
N SER A 100 2.95 -5.34 -9.86
CA SER A 100 3.16 -6.24 -10.99
C SER A 100 2.23 -5.92 -12.16
N ASN A 101 2.74 -6.01 -13.38
CA ASN A 101 1.96 -5.80 -14.61
C ASN A 101 1.11 -7.03 -15.01
N ALA A 102 0.82 -7.93 -14.07
CA ALA A 102 0.00 -9.10 -14.36
C ALA A 102 -1.46 -8.68 -14.63
N THR A 103 -1.97 -9.02 -15.79
CA THR A 103 -3.37 -8.80 -16.18
C THR A 103 -4.31 -9.48 -15.16
N ASN A 104 -5.36 -8.81 -14.75
CA ASN A 104 -6.33 -9.27 -13.75
C ASN A 104 -5.80 -9.39 -12.31
N ASN A 105 -4.63 -8.86 -12.01
CA ASN A 105 -4.14 -8.76 -10.65
C ASN A 105 -4.71 -7.51 -9.98
N VAL A 106 -5.97 -7.59 -9.55
CA VAL A 106 -6.64 -6.50 -8.85
C VAL A 106 -6.40 -6.67 -7.35
N ASN A 107 -5.61 -5.79 -6.79
CA ASN A 107 -5.28 -5.80 -5.37
C ASN A 107 -6.24 -4.86 -4.62
N MET A 108 -7.38 -5.41 -4.19
CA MET A 108 -8.34 -4.69 -3.34
C MET A 108 -7.74 -4.46 -1.95
N GLN A 109 -7.98 -3.28 -1.40
CA GLN A 109 -7.42 -2.85 -0.14
C GLN A 109 -8.51 -2.49 0.86
N GLN A 110 -8.30 -2.80 2.13
CA GLN A 110 -9.16 -2.34 3.20
C GLN A 110 -8.83 -0.90 3.58
N MET A 111 -9.85 -0.04 3.65
CA MET A 111 -9.68 1.38 3.98
C MET A 111 -10.73 1.87 4.97
N VAL A 112 -10.26 2.67 5.93
CA VAL A 112 -11.11 3.49 6.80
C VAL A 112 -10.92 4.95 6.43
N ARG A 113 -12.00 5.71 6.42
CA ARG A 113 -12.01 7.13 6.11
C ARG A 113 -12.83 7.92 7.12
N SER A 114 -12.52 9.19 7.29
CA SER A 114 -13.34 10.11 8.06
C SER A 114 -13.33 11.51 7.44
N ASN A 115 -14.38 12.27 7.70
CA ASN A 115 -14.56 13.64 7.23
C ASN A 115 -14.49 13.76 5.70
N VAL A 116 -15.13 12.82 4.99
CA VAL A 116 -15.34 12.87 3.54
C VAL A 116 -16.84 12.94 3.26
N ASP A 117 -17.22 13.71 2.23
CA ASP A 117 -18.60 13.80 1.79
C ASP A 117 -18.93 12.61 0.87
N SER A 118 -19.93 11.83 1.23
CA SER A 118 -20.44 10.79 0.34
C SER A 118 -21.34 11.44 -0.70
N THR A 119 -21.06 11.22 -1.97
CA THR A 119 -21.97 11.59 -3.04
C THR A 119 -23.28 10.80 -2.88
N SER A 120 -24.41 11.44 -3.13
CA SER A 120 -25.74 10.81 -3.03
C SER A 120 -25.79 9.49 -3.80
N GLY A 121 -26.25 8.44 -3.15
CA GLY A 121 -26.34 7.09 -3.71
C GLY A 121 -25.10 6.21 -3.47
N TYR A 122 -23.96 6.76 -3.08
CA TYR A 122 -22.76 5.99 -2.76
C TYR A 122 -22.62 5.82 -1.25
N SER A 123 -22.47 4.59 -0.79
CA SER A 123 -22.35 4.23 0.63
C SER A 123 -20.94 3.86 1.05
N GLU A 124 -20.08 3.55 0.09
CA GLU A 124 -18.72 3.07 0.37
C GLU A 124 -17.66 3.78 -0.49
N VAL A 125 -16.44 3.78 0.00
CA VAL A 125 -15.24 4.10 -0.77
C VAL A 125 -14.33 2.89 -0.75
N ILE A 126 -13.92 2.49 -1.92
CA ILE A 126 -13.09 1.32 -2.15
C ILE A 126 -11.72 1.80 -2.63
N SER A 127 -10.70 1.08 -2.26
CA SER A 127 -9.34 1.32 -2.73
C SER A 127 -8.80 0.08 -3.43
N TYR A 128 -8.12 0.26 -4.55
CA TYR A 128 -7.38 -0.81 -5.20
C TYR A 128 -6.10 -0.28 -5.87
N ILE A 129 -5.13 -1.17 -6.06
CA ILE A 129 -3.88 -0.89 -6.75
C ILE A 129 -3.95 -1.57 -8.11
N ALA A 130 -3.95 -0.78 -9.19
CA ALA A 130 -3.97 -1.30 -10.54
C ALA A 130 -2.59 -1.87 -10.94
N PRO A 131 -2.55 -2.81 -11.91
CA PRO A 131 -1.29 -3.29 -12.46
C PRO A 131 -0.40 -2.15 -12.96
N ASN A 132 0.91 -2.29 -12.79
CA ASN A 132 1.92 -1.34 -13.23
C ASN A 132 1.77 0.08 -12.64
N THR A 133 1.21 0.19 -11.43
CA THR A 133 1.09 1.46 -10.70
C THR A 133 1.73 1.38 -9.31
N ASN A 134 2.09 2.54 -8.75
CA ASN A 134 2.57 2.70 -7.38
C ASN A 134 1.64 3.62 -6.56
N TYR A 135 0.35 3.57 -6.87
CA TYR A 135 -0.69 4.32 -6.17
C TYR A 135 -1.97 3.51 -6.03
N SER A 136 -2.76 3.84 -5.02
CA SER A 136 -4.12 3.37 -4.84
C SER A 136 -5.09 4.29 -5.57
N GLN A 137 -5.99 3.70 -6.34
CA GLN A 137 -7.14 4.37 -6.92
C GLN A 137 -8.31 4.30 -5.94
N LEU A 138 -9.01 5.41 -5.77
CA LEU A 138 -10.19 5.47 -4.94
C LEU A 138 -11.44 5.48 -5.81
N LEU A 139 -12.41 4.64 -5.44
CA LEU A 139 -13.70 4.52 -6.11
C LEU A 139 -14.83 4.67 -5.10
N HIS A 140 -15.98 5.14 -5.56
CA HIS A 140 -17.23 5.00 -4.80
C HIS A 140 -17.96 3.71 -5.23
N GLY A 141 -18.66 3.10 -4.28
CA GLY A 141 -19.61 2.02 -4.51
C GLY A 141 -20.89 2.23 -3.72
N GLY A 142 -21.91 1.47 -4.04
CA GLY A 142 -23.19 1.51 -3.34
C GLY A 142 -24.12 0.39 -3.79
N ASP A 143 -25.28 0.29 -3.14
CA ASP A 143 -26.28 -0.71 -3.46
C ASP A 143 -26.90 -0.43 -4.83
N ASN A 144 -26.82 -1.41 -5.72
CA ASN A 144 -27.32 -1.36 -7.09
C ASN A 144 -26.80 -0.18 -7.94
N ILE A 145 -25.58 0.28 -7.64
CA ILE A 145 -24.91 1.38 -8.35
C ILE A 145 -23.54 0.88 -8.85
N ALA A 146 -23.23 1.18 -10.11
CA ALA A 146 -21.89 0.90 -10.66
C ALA A 146 -20.82 1.72 -9.92
N PHE A 147 -19.64 1.16 -9.78
CA PHE A 147 -18.48 1.92 -9.25
C PHE A 147 -18.19 3.14 -10.12
N ASP A 148 -17.91 4.27 -9.47
CA ASP A 148 -17.41 5.49 -10.11
C ASP A 148 -16.16 5.99 -9.38
N ASN A 149 -15.44 6.89 -10.03
CA ASN A 149 -14.24 7.50 -9.48
C ASN A 149 -14.56 8.32 -8.23
N PHE A 150 -13.85 8.08 -7.14
CA PHE A 150 -13.88 8.97 -5.98
C PHE A 150 -13.21 10.29 -6.35
N ARG A 151 -13.96 11.39 -6.26
CA ARG A 151 -13.53 12.71 -6.75
C ARG A 151 -13.07 13.61 -5.62
N GLY A 152 -12.18 14.55 -5.93
CA GLY A 152 -11.69 15.52 -4.96
C GLY A 152 -12.79 16.36 -4.32
N THR A 153 -13.92 16.58 -5.01
CA THR A 153 -15.07 17.29 -4.43
C THR A 153 -15.72 16.59 -3.23
N ALA A 154 -15.41 15.32 -3.01
CA ALA A 154 -15.83 14.58 -1.82
C ALA A 154 -14.83 14.72 -0.65
N LEU A 155 -13.68 15.36 -0.87
CA LEU A 155 -12.69 15.62 0.16
C LEU A 155 -13.02 16.90 0.93
N ASN A 156 -12.68 16.87 2.21
CA ASN A 156 -12.69 18.04 3.09
C ASN A 156 -11.30 18.25 3.69
N ASN A 157 -11.00 19.47 4.11
CA ASN A 157 -9.84 19.71 4.96
C ASN A 157 -9.92 18.86 6.22
N SER A 158 -8.79 18.36 6.70
CA SER A 158 -8.68 17.44 7.84
C SER A 158 -9.35 16.08 7.61
N CYS A 159 -9.73 15.70 6.39
CA CYS A 159 -10.15 14.32 6.16
C CYS A 159 -8.99 13.35 6.36
N GLN A 160 -9.33 12.12 6.72
CA GLN A 160 -8.35 11.10 7.10
C GLN A 160 -8.56 9.85 6.27
N PHE A 161 -7.45 9.18 5.96
CA PHE A 161 -7.43 7.88 5.34
C PHE A 161 -6.48 6.97 6.08
N GLN A 162 -6.95 5.77 6.39
CA GLN A 162 -6.12 4.68 6.89
C GLN A 162 -6.34 3.49 5.97
N GLN A 163 -5.29 2.92 5.48
CA GLN A 163 -5.35 1.79 4.57
C GLN A 163 -4.38 0.72 5.01
N VAL A 164 -4.79 -0.53 4.86
CA VAL A 164 -3.97 -1.71 5.05
C VAL A 164 -4.24 -2.66 3.89
N GLY A 165 -3.20 -3.35 3.45
CA GLY A 165 -3.35 -4.31 2.38
C GLY A 165 -2.04 -4.93 1.93
N HIS A 166 -2.13 -5.58 0.80
CA HIS A 166 -0.96 -6.14 0.13
C HIS A 166 -1.13 -6.03 -1.39
N TYR A 167 -0.01 -6.10 -2.09
CA TYR A 167 0.02 -6.21 -3.55
C TYR A 167 1.26 -6.98 -3.99
N PHE A 168 1.24 -7.44 -5.23
CA PHE A 168 2.36 -8.17 -5.80
C PHE A 168 3.22 -7.27 -6.68
N VAL A 169 4.52 -7.42 -6.57
CA VAL A 169 5.51 -6.77 -7.44
C VAL A 169 6.05 -7.76 -8.49
N ALA A 170 6.83 -7.28 -9.44
CA ALA A 170 7.43 -8.11 -10.48
C ALA A 170 8.46 -9.09 -9.91
#